data_cd3925dccc0035853340b557f2c67691
#
_entry.id   cd3925dccc0035853340b557f2c67691
#
_cell.length_a   1.000
_cell.length_b   1.000
_cell.length_c   1.000
_cell.angle_alpha   90.00
_cell.angle_beta   90.00
_cell.angle_gamma   90.00
#
_symmetry.space_group_name_H-M   'P 1'
#
loop_
_entity.id
_entity.type
_entity.pdbx_description
1 polymer ?
#
loop_
_entity_poly.entity_id
_entity_poly.type
_entity_poly.pdbx_seq_one_letter_code
_entity_poly.pdbx_strand_id
1 'polypeptide(L)'
;KVGHVNKKAKKTVNLNVNVKKGLEEGYYPILIYISKRAQGEDGMSSEYAKTIMAWIETKKTTGTSETNEDNSEPVAFALGENQPTPSANYSEVMNFDVNVRNTGYKTAYDVRVDMELSEDIAKFPFEINDGNYDRQMGNMNPDQTVAVPFSMAVREKAKSGYYPIKFKIRYRENENGNFAAPIEDTFYVRVYGKDEDDSLDSEAGENERTKARIIVDSFETDPAEIYAGQDFTLKVRMKNASNSIAASNILFTFESETVSDSPVFTT
;
A
#
# COMPACT_ATOMS: atom_id res chain seq x y z
N LYS A 1 17.88 -17.46 -3.90
CA LYS A 1 17.95 -18.35 -2.71
C LYS A 1 18.73 -17.65 -1.61
N VAL A 2 18.11 -17.43 -0.43
CA VAL A 2 18.69 -16.59 0.65
C VAL A 2 19.69 -17.37 1.53
N GLY A 3 19.58 -18.69 1.58
CA GLY A 3 20.41 -19.56 2.40
C GLY A 3 19.98 -19.65 3.86
N HIS A 4 20.93 -19.70 4.80
CA HIS A 4 20.68 -19.92 6.22
C HIS A 4 20.55 -18.61 7.01
N VAL A 5 19.58 -18.56 7.95
CA VAL A 5 19.41 -17.42 8.88
C VAL A 5 19.29 -17.96 10.31
N ASN A 6 20.28 -17.68 11.13
CA ASN A 6 20.30 -18.08 12.53
C ASN A 6 19.15 -17.50 13.34
N LYS A 7 18.87 -18.07 14.51
CA LYS A 7 17.90 -17.52 15.48
C LYS A 7 18.19 -16.05 15.78
N LYS A 8 17.16 -15.20 15.81
CA LYS A 8 17.24 -13.74 16.00
C LYS A 8 18.12 -12.99 15.00
N ALA A 9 18.73 -13.67 14.03
CA ALA A 9 19.57 -13.02 13.03
C ALA A 9 18.73 -12.28 11.98
N LYS A 10 19.31 -11.24 11.41
CA LYS A 10 18.76 -10.48 10.28
C LYS A 10 19.57 -10.75 9.02
N LYS A 11 18.94 -10.74 7.88
CA LYS A 11 19.59 -10.83 6.57
C LYS A 11 18.91 -9.89 5.59
N THR A 12 19.69 -9.18 4.79
CA THR A 12 19.19 -8.27 3.76
C THR A 12 19.24 -8.95 2.39
N VAL A 13 18.19 -8.77 1.61
CA VAL A 13 18.13 -9.14 0.19
C VAL A 13 17.98 -7.85 -0.60
N ASN A 14 18.85 -7.64 -1.57
CA ASN A 14 18.76 -6.53 -2.51
C ASN A 14 18.23 -7.07 -3.83
N LEU A 15 17.20 -6.42 -4.36
CA LEU A 15 16.59 -6.71 -5.65
C LEU A 15 16.68 -5.46 -6.52
N ASN A 16 17.21 -5.63 -7.72
CA ASN A 16 17.10 -4.60 -8.76
C ASN A 16 15.74 -4.78 -9.43
N VAL A 17 14.93 -3.75 -9.39
CA VAL A 17 13.54 -3.79 -9.85
C VAL A 17 13.36 -2.76 -10.96
N ASN A 18 12.80 -3.21 -12.07
CA ASN A 18 12.47 -2.35 -13.22
C ASN A 18 11.00 -1.97 -13.12
N VAL A 19 10.69 -0.70 -13.29
CA VAL A 19 9.33 -0.17 -13.28
C VAL A 19 8.82 -0.02 -14.71
N LYS A 20 7.62 -0.53 -14.96
CA LYS A 20 6.94 -0.38 -16.27
C LYS A 20 6.80 1.10 -16.62
N LYS A 21 7.01 1.42 -17.90
CA LYS A 21 6.77 2.77 -18.45
C LYS A 21 5.28 3.06 -18.58
N GLY A 22 4.91 4.33 -18.47
CA GLY A 22 3.53 4.78 -18.70
C GLY A 22 2.56 4.36 -17.61
N LEU A 23 3.03 4.11 -16.41
CA LEU A 23 2.17 3.96 -15.22
C LEU A 23 1.69 5.34 -14.79
N GLU A 24 0.47 5.39 -14.32
CA GLU A 24 -0.07 6.55 -13.63
C GLU A 24 0.56 6.67 -12.24
N GLU A 25 0.54 7.88 -11.68
CA GLU A 25 0.99 8.11 -10.32
C GLU A 25 0.08 7.38 -9.33
N GLY A 26 0.67 6.66 -8.39
CA GLY A 26 -0.12 5.89 -7.44
C GLY A 26 0.65 4.82 -6.67
N TYR A 27 -0.05 4.15 -5.76
CA TYR A 27 0.49 3.02 -5.01
C TYR A 27 0.33 1.72 -5.78
N TYR A 28 1.42 0.99 -5.92
CA TYR A 28 1.46 -0.32 -6.57
C TYR A 28 2.00 -1.37 -5.61
N PRO A 29 1.30 -2.50 -5.43
CA PRO A 29 1.72 -3.54 -4.49
C PRO A 29 2.88 -4.37 -5.05
N ILE A 30 3.84 -4.66 -4.18
CA ILE A 30 4.90 -5.64 -4.37
C ILE A 30 4.64 -6.77 -3.39
N LEU A 31 4.41 -7.98 -3.89
CA LEU A 31 4.15 -9.16 -3.06
C LEU A 31 5.45 -9.91 -2.83
N ILE A 32 5.76 -10.15 -1.57
CA ILE A 32 6.95 -10.89 -1.15
C ILE A 32 6.51 -12.17 -0.46
N TYR A 33 6.95 -13.29 -0.99
CA TYR A 33 6.74 -14.60 -0.39
C TYR A 33 8.07 -15.16 0.13
N ILE A 34 8.06 -15.64 1.34
CA ILE A 34 9.24 -16.23 1.97
C ILE A 34 8.89 -17.66 2.40
N SER A 35 9.45 -18.62 1.73
CA SER A 35 9.35 -20.02 2.08
C SER A 35 10.65 -20.50 2.72
N LYS A 36 10.55 -21.40 3.66
CA LYS A 36 11.69 -21.96 4.39
C LYS A 36 11.60 -23.48 4.46
N ARG A 37 12.74 -24.13 4.68
CA ARG A 37 12.79 -25.54 5.07
C ARG A 37 13.13 -25.61 6.56
N ALA A 38 12.33 -26.31 7.34
CA ALA A 38 12.69 -26.63 8.72
C ALA A 38 13.85 -27.65 8.73
N GLN A 39 14.70 -27.58 9.74
CA GLN A 39 15.84 -28.50 9.86
C GLN A 39 15.30 -29.91 10.16
N GLY A 40 15.56 -30.86 9.28
CA GLY A 40 15.11 -32.25 9.41
C GLY A 40 13.83 -32.63 8.67
N GLU A 41 13.20 -31.71 7.91
CA GLU A 41 12.03 -32.00 7.09
C GLU A 41 12.34 -32.06 5.60
N ASP A 42 11.73 -33.04 4.90
CA ASP A 42 11.83 -33.21 3.44
C ASP A 42 10.81 -32.35 2.70
N GLY A 43 10.85 -31.04 2.86
CA GLY A 43 9.93 -30.15 2.14
C GLY A 43 10.08 -28.68 2.51
N MET A 44 9.48 -27.82 1.71
CA MET A 44 9.32 -26.40 2.05
C MET A 44 8.13 -26.28 2.99
N SER A 45 8.32 -25.74 4.18
CA SER A 45 7.25 -25.50 5.13
C SER A 45 6.85 -24.03 5.13
N SER A 46 5.59 -23.76 5.33
CA SER A 46 4.91 -22.48 5.51
C SER A 46 5.48 -21.29 4.74
N GLU A 47 4.66 -20.71 3.92
CA GLU A 47 4.90 -19.50 3.17
C GLU A 47 4.48 -18.28 4.03
N TYR A 48 5.39 -17.33 4.21
CA TYR A 48 5.07 -16.02 4.77
C TYR A 48 4.93 -15.05 3.62
N ALA A 49 3.77 -14.41 3.52
CA ALA A 49 3.50 -13.40 2.51
C ALA A 49 3.52 -11.99 3.13
N LYS A 50 4.13 -11.05 2.46
CA LYS A 50 4.06 -9.63 2.79
C LYS A 50 3.86 -8.79 1.55
N THR A 51 2.89 -7.89 1.60
CA THR A 51 2.72 -6.84 0.58
C THR A 51 3.46 -5.57 1.03
N ILE A 52 4.24 -5.01 0.14
CA ILE A 52 4.87 -3.69 0.26
C ILE A 52 4.20 -2.78 -0.76
N MET A 53 3.79 -1.59 -0.35
CA MET A 53 3.24 -0.59 -1.27
C MET A 53 4.36 0.33 -1.73
N ALA A 54 4.62 0.36 -3.04
CA ALA A 54 5.56 1.28 -3.69
C ALA A 54 4.76 2.44 -4.30
N TRP A 55 5.12 3.66 -3.96
CA TRP A 55 4.59 4.86 -4.62
C TRP A 55 5.37 5.11 -5.90
N ILE A 56 4.68 5.20 -7.03
CA ILE A 56 5.26 5.55 -8.34
C ILE A 56 4.88 7.00 -8.64
N GLU A 57 5.87 7.83 -8.91
CA GLU A 57 5.67 9.20 -9.35
C GLU A 57 5.72 9.32 -10.87
N THR A 58 4.95 10.23 -11.43
CA THR A 58 5.12 10.65 -12.81
C THR A 58 6.23 11.70 -12.90
N LYS A 59 7.22 11.44 -13.74
CA LYS A 59 8.32 12.39 -13.95
C LYS A 59 7.79 13.67 -14.59
N LYS A 60 7.68 14.76 -13.82
CA LYS A 60 7.53 16.11 -14.42
C LYS A 60 8.77 16.36 -15.27
N THR A 61 8.60 16.33 -16.58
CA THR A 61 9.68 16.64 -17.51
C THR A 61 9.97 18.15 -17.41
N THR A 62 11.00 18.51 -16.64
CA THR A 62 11.64 19.82 -16.74
C THR A 62 12.43 19.83 -18.06
N GLY A 63 11.75 20.06 -19.15
CA GLY A 63 12.32 20.16 -20.51
C GLY A 63 12.09 21.55 -21.06
N THR A 64 13.18 22.19 -21.38
CA THR A 64 13.30 23.43 -22.13
C THR A 64 12.40 23.43 -23.37
N SER A 65 11.61 24.50 -23.49
CA SER A 65 10.86 24.98 -24.67
C SER A 65 11.00 24.23 -26.00
N GLU A 66 9.89 23.60 -26.43
CA GLU A 66 9.33 23.79 -27.80
C GLU A 66 7.87 23.30 -27.74
N THR A 67 6.95 24.23 -27.98
CA THR A 67 5.51 24.04 -28.29
C THR A 67 4.92 22.70 -27.91
N ASN A 68 4.61 22.51 -26.63
CA ASN A 68 3.76 21.42 -26.16
C ASN A 68 2.44 22.04 -25.73
N GLU A 69 1.36 21.52 -26.29
CA GLU A 69 0.05 21.64 -25.66
C GLU A 69 0.20 21.26 -24.19
N ASP A 70 -0.10 22.18 -23.29
CA ASP A 70 -0.05 21.99 -21.86
C ASP A 70 -1.08 20.90 -21.48
N ASN A 71 -0.61 19.66 -21.34
CA ASN A 71 -1.42 18.50 -20.94
C ASN A 71 -1.75 18.50 -19.44
N SER A 72 -1.53 19.60 -18.71
CA SER A 72 -1.98 19.73 -17.34
C SER A 72 -3.51 19.87 -17.34
N GLU A 73 -4.17 18.96 -16.62
CA GLU A 73 -5.62 19.03 -16.43
C GLU A 73 -5.98 20.35 -15.69
N PRO A 74 -7.08 21.01 -16.07
CA PRO A 74 -7.51 22.25 -15.39
C PRO A 74 -7.71 22.04 -13.90
N VAL A 75 -8.34 20.95 -13.52
CA VAL A 75 -8.51 20.48 -12.15
C VAL A 75 -8.17 18.99 -12.10
N ALA A 76 -7.25 18.63 -11.24
CA ALA A 76 -6.84 17.27 -10.97
C ALA A 76 -6.57 17.11 -9.49
N PHE A 77 -6.65 15.90 -8.96
CA PHE A 77 -6.39 15.63 -7.56
C PHE A 77 -5.44 14.45 -7.40
N ALA A 78 -4.61 14.53 -6.34
CA ALA A 78 -3.82 13.42 -5.83
C ALA A 78 -4.24 13.12 -4.40
N LEU A 79 -4.40 11.83 -4.05
CA LEU A 79 -4.72 11.37 -2.72
C LEU A 79 -3.52 10.72 -2.05
N GLY A 80 -3.30 11.07 -0.77
CA GLY A 80 -2.29 10.41 0.07
C GLY A 80 -0.85 10.63 -0.35
N GLU A 81 -0.59 11.61 -1.21
CA GLU A 81 0.76 11.94 -1.66
C GLU A 81 1.67 12.26 -0.47
N ASN A 82 2.85 11.63 -0.45
CA ASN A 82 3.84 11.76 0.64
C ASN A 82 3.30 11.41 2.04
N GLN A 83 2.28 10.57 2.11
CA GLN A 83 1.62 10.17 3.35
C GLN A 83 1.94 8.71 3.69
N PRO A 84 2.32 8.39 4.95
CA PRO A 84 2.49 7.00 5.37
C PRO A 84 1.15 6.27 5.36
N THR A 85 1.16 4.99 4.96
CA THR A 85 -0.05 4.15 4.97
C THR A 85 -0.56 3.97 6.41
N PRO A 86 -1.79 4.42 6.73
CA PRO A 86 -2.38 4.24 8.04
C PRO A 86 -2.56 2.76 8.38
N SER A 87 -2.46 2.41 9.66
CA SER A 87 -2.64 1.03 10.10
C SER A 87 -3.38 0.92 11.44
N ALA A 88 -4.12 -0.17 11.61
CA ALA A 88 -4.74 -0.55 12.88
C ALA A 88 -4.90 -2.08 12.97
N ASN A 89 -5.13 -2.58 14.19
CA ASN A 89 -5.48 -3.98 14.41
C ASN A 89 -7.00 -4.19 14.21
N TYR A 90 -7.39 -5.46 14.04
CA TYR A 90 -8.81 -5.84 14.02
C TYR A 90 -9.50 -5.40 15.32
N SER A 91 -10.79 -5.11 15.26
CA SER A 91 -11.61 -4.58 16.38
C SER A 91 -11.14 -3.24 16.96
N GLU A 92 -10.14 -2.59 16.38
CA GLU A 92 -9.73 -1.25 16.76
C GLU A 92 -10.37 -0.16 15.87
N VAL A 93 -10.36 1.06 16.35
CA VAL A 93 -10.74 2.23 15.55
C VAL A 93 -9.48 2.79 14.89
N MET A 94 -9.47 2.79 13.55
CA MET A 94 -8.45 3.45 12.76
C MET A 94 -8.83 4.92 12.57
N ASN A 95 -8.04 5.82 13.15
CA ASN A 95 -8.15 7.25 12.89
C ASN A 95 -7.05 7.62 11.90
N PHE A 96 -7.42 8.19 10.76
CA PHE A 96 -6.48 8.56 9.72
C PHE A 96 -6.98 9.76 8.92
N ASP A 97 -6.04 10.49 8.37
CA ASP A 97 -6.30 11.53 7.41
C ASP A 97 -6.01 11.01 5.99
N VAL A 98 -6.73 11.52 5.01
CA VAL A 98 -6.39 11.38 3.61
C VAL A 98 -6.01 12.76 3.09
N ASN A 99 -4.75 12.93 2.73
CA ASN A 99 -4.29 14.17 2.13
C ASN A 99 -4.83 14.26 0.70
N VAL A 100 -5.59 15.29 0.41
CA VAL A 100 -6.11 15.59 -0.93
C VAL A 100 -5.44 16.85 -1.42
N ARG A 101 -4.73 16.78 -2.55
CA ARG A 101 -4.07 17.93 -3.18
C ARG A 101 -4.69 18.20 -4.54
N ASN A 102 -5.00 19.47 -4.82
CA ASN A 102 -5.35 19.91 -6.16
C ASN A 102 -4.05 20.03 -6.98
N THR A 103 -3.80 19.10 -7.88
CA THR A 103 -2.63 19.08 -8.77
C THR A 103 -2.86 19.82 -10.09
N GLY A 104 -4.10 20.25 -10.34
CA GLY A 104 -4.46 21.06 -11.49
C GLY A 104 -4.00 22.53 -11.36
N TYR A 105 -4.09 23.26 -12.45
CA TYR A 105 -3.69 24.68 -12.51
C TYR A 105 -4.83 25.67 -12.22
N LYS A 106 -6.07 25.17 -12.01
CA LYS A 106 -7.24 25.99 -11.67
C LYS A 106 -7.77 25.66 -10.28
N THR A 107 -8.46 26.64 -9.70
CA THR A 107 -9.21 26.42 -8.47
C THR A 107 -10.38 25.46 -8.73
N ALA A 108 -10.49 24.43 -7.89
CA ALA A 108 -11.65 23.57 -7.79
C ALA A 108 -12.62 24.11 -6.77
N TYR A 109 -13.89 24.23 -7.13
CA TYR A 109 -14.95 24.80 -6.27
C TYR A 109 -15.83 23.70 -5.68
N ASP A 110 -16.32 23.90 -4.46
CA ASP A 110 -17.23 22.99 -3.73
C ASP A 110 -16.74 21.53 -3.78
N VAL A 111 -15.45 21.35 -3.45
CA VAL A 111 -14.82 20.02 -3.45
C VAL A 111 -15.41 19.16 -2.35
N ARG A 112 -15.79 17.95 -2.71
CA ARG A 112 -16.34 16.91 -1.81
C ARG A 112 -15.65 15.59 -2.05
N VAL A 113 -15.32 14.90 -0.96
CA VAL A 113 -14.65 13.60 -0.98
C VAL A 113 -15.59 12.56 -0.38
N ASP A 114 -15.99 11.60 -1.19
CA ASP A 114 -16.88 10.51 -0.79
C ASP A 114 -16.09 9.20 -0.72
N MET A 115 -16.15 8.49 0.40
CA MET A 115 -15.59 7.16 0.54
C MET A 115 -16.56 6.14 -0.06
N GLU A 116 -16.07 5.26 -0.94
CA GLU A 116 -16.86 4.16 -1.47
C GLU A 116 -16.92 3.01 -0.46
N LEU A 117 -18.12 2.66 -0.04
CA LEU A 117 -18.36 1.59 0.93
C LEU A 117 -18.56 0.25 0.24
N SER A 118 -18.16 -0.84 0.89
CA SER A 118 -18.43 -2.20 0.44
C SER A 118 -18.76 -3.12 1.61
N GLU A 119 -19.76 -3.98 1.46
CA GLU A 119 -20.05 -5.02 2.44
C GLU A 119 -19.06 -6.19 2.36
N ASP A 120 -18.31 -6.31 1.25
CA ASP A 120 -17.29 -7.34 1.06
C ASP A 120 -16.08 -7.02 1.95
N ILE A 121 -15.89 -7.82 3.00
CA ILE A 121 -14.79 -7.67 3.95
C ILE A 121 -13.40 -7.82 3.31
N ALA A 122 -13.31 -8.51 2.17
CA ALA A 122 -12.04 -8.64 1.44
C ALA A 122 -11.65 -7.35 0.70
N LYS A 123 -12.60 -6.45 0.46
CA LYS A 123 -12.40 -5.16 -0.21
C LYS A 123 -12.45 -3.98 0.74
N PHE A 124 -13.23 -4.09 1.81
CA PHE A 124 -13.48 -3.00 2.75
C PHE A 124 -13.45 -3.54 4.19
N PRO A 125 -12.37 -3.31 4.95
CA PRO A 125 -12.17 -3.95 6.24
C PRO A 125 -12.87 -3.26 7.39
N PHE A 126 -13.65 -2.21 7.14
CA PHE A 126 -14.28 -1.40 8.17
C PHE A 126 -15.75 -1.75 8.37
N GLU A 127 -16.24 -1.56 9.60
CA GLU A 127 -17.66 -1.60 9.87
C GLU A 127 -18.34 -0.41 9.19
N ILE A 128 -19.48 -0.69 8.53
CA ILE A 128 -20.35 0.34 7.97
C ILE A 128 -21.36 0.69 9.06
N ASN A 129 -21.35 1.92 9.51
CA ASN A 129 -22.27 2.46 10.50
C ASN A 129 -23.11 3.59 9.88
N ASP A 130 -23.97 4.23 10.67
CA ASP A 130 -24.82 5.34 10.23
C ASP A 130 -24.04 6.66 10.05
N GLY A 131 -22.70 6.59 10.05
CA GLY A 131 -21.83 7.74 9.86
C GLY A 131 -21.92 8.30 8.45
N ASN A 132 -21.67 9.58 8.32
CA ASN A 132 -21.53 10.24 7.04
C ASN A 132 -20.09 10.05 6.52
N TYR A 133 -19.97 9.47 5.32
CA TYR A 133 -18.68 9.13 4.69
C TYR A 133 -18.27 10.15 3.63
N ASP A 134 -19.08 11.18 3.39
CA ASP A 134 -18.72 12.31 2.56
C ASP A 134 -18.08 13.43 3.41
N ARG A 135 -17.15 14.14 2.81
CA ARG A 135 -16.49 15.29 3.43
C ARG A 135 -16.51 16.46 2.47
N GLN A 136 -17.01 17.60 2.97
CA GLN A 136 -17.02 18.84 2.23
C GLN A 136 -15.78 19.65 2.57
N MET A 137 -14.97 19.98 1.57
CA MET A 137 -13.70 20.67 1.73
C MET A 137 -13.76 22.15 1.31
N GLY A 138 -14.81 22.54 0.59
CA GLY A 138 -14.93 23.89 0.03
C GLY A 138 -14.10 24.05 -1.24
N ASN A 139 -13.52 25.24 -1.43
CA ASN A 139 -12.72 25.53 -2.61
C ASN A 139 -11.25 25.16 -2.37
N MET A 140 -10.61 24.57 -3.38
CA MET A 140 -9.20 24.22 -3.35
C MET A 140 -8.45 24.91 -4.47
N ASN A 141 -7.50 25.74 -4.10
CA ASN A 141 -6.61 26.40 -5.04
C ASN A 141 -5.59 25.41 -5.64
N PRO A 142 -4.95 25.73 -6.78
CA PRO A 142 -3.82 24.97 -7.28
C PRO A 142 -2.77 24.72 -6.19
N ASP A 143 -2.23 23.51 -6.16
CA ASP A 143 -1.23 23.01 -5.19
C ASP A 143 -1.68 23.00 -3.71
N GLN A 144 -2.93 23.37 -3.43
CA GLN A 144 -3.45 23.30 -2.07
C GLN A 144 -3.68 21.84 -1.65
N THR A 145 -3.16 21.49 -0.47
CA THR A 145 -3.40 20.19 0.18
C THR A 145 -4.29 20.38 1.40
N VAL A 146 -5.28 19.52 1.55
CA VAL A 146 -6.18 19.46 2.71
C VAL A 146 -6.17 18.04 3.27
N ALA A 147 -5.94 17.90 4.58
CA ALA A 147 -6.07 16.64 5.28
C ALA A 147 -7.55 16.36 5.62
N VAL A 148 -8.07 15.25 5.13
CA VAL A 148 -9.49 14.86 5.28
C VAL A 148 -9.58 13.75 6.32
N PRO A 149 -10.12 13.99 7.53
CA PRO A 149 -10.11 13.03 8.62
C PRO A 149 -11.20 11.95 8.46
N PHE A 150 -10.82 10.71 8.74
CA PHE A 150 -11.71 9.57 8.86
C PHE A 150 -11.45 8.80 10.16
N SER A 151 -12.52 8.21 10.71
CA SER A 151 -12.47 7.38 11.92
C SER A 151 -13.34 6.16 11.67
N MET A 152 -12.70 4.99 11.49
CA MET A 152 -13.36 3.77 11.04
C MET A 152 -13.05 2.60 11.96
N ALA A 153 -14.07 1.89 12.45
CA ALA A 153 -13.86 0.65 13.19
C ALA A 153 -13.47 -0.49 12.26
N VAL A 154 -12.35 -1.15 12.54
CA VAL A 154 -11.91 -2.32 11.78
C VAL A 154 -12.74 -3.53 12.17
N ARG A 155 -13.27 -4.25 11.19
CA ARG A 155 -14.09 -5.46 11.40
C ARG A 155 -13.29 -6.55 12.12
N GLU A 156 -13.93 -7.23 13.06
CA GLU A 156 -13.32 -8.33 13.84
C GLU A 156 -12.75 -9.45 12.94
N LYS A 157 -13.41 -9.72 11.82
CA LYS A 157 -13.02 -10.77 10.87
C LYS A 157 -12.14 -10.28 9.72
N ALA A 158 -11.66 -9.04 9.77
CA ALA A 158 -10.75 -8.53 8.76
C ALA A 158 -9.43 -9.30 8.82
N LYS A 159 -8.94 -9.73 7.66
CA LYS A 159 -7.64 -10.41 7.55
C LYS A 159 -6.50 -9.40 7.50
N SER A 160 -5.31 -9.85 7.86
CA SER A 160 -4.11 -9.03 7.67
C SER A 160 -3.88 -8.75 6.20
N GLY A 161 -3.76 -7.47 5.84
CA GLY A 161 -3.58 -7.07 4.45
C GLY A 161 -3.57 -5.58 4.24
N TYR A 162 -3.27 -5.17 3.01
CA TYR A 162 -3.53 -3.82 2.52
C TYR A 162 -4.88 -3.81 1.82
N TYR A 163 -5.69 -2.82 2.14
CA TYR A 163 -7.03 -2.68 1.60
C TYR A 163 -7.12 -1.41 0.76
N PRO A 164 -7.54 -1.52 -0.50
CA PRO A 164 -7.78 -0.36 -1.36
C PRO A 164 -9.11 0.28 -0.98
N ILE A 165 -9.06 1.48 -0.44
CA ILE A 165 -10.25 2.28 -0.16
C ILE A 165 -10.42 3.26 -1.31
N LYS A 166 -11.52 3.12 -2.02
CA LYS A 166 -11.83 3.99 -3.14
C LYS A 166 -12.53 5.25 -2.68
N PHE A 167 -12.14 6.35 -3.28
CA PHE A 167 -12.72 7.67 -3.06
C PHE A 167 -13.21 8.28 -4.37
N LYS A 168 -14.31 9.02 -4.30
CA LYS A 168 -14.84 9.84 -5.38
C LYS A 168 -14.70 11.30 -4.98
N ILE A 169 -14.00 12.06 -5.81
CA ILE A 169 -13.84 13.50 -5.61
C ILE A 169 -14.77 14.19 -6.57
N ARG A 170 -15.77 14.90 -6.01
CA ARG A 170 -16.70 15.72 -6.76
C ARG A 170 -16.30 17.18 -6.61
N TYR A 171 -16.36 17.93 -7.68
CA TYR A 171 -15.99 19.34 -7.70
C TYR A 171 -16.74 20.09 -8.78
N ARG A 172 -16.67 21.42 -8.74
CA ARG A 172 -17.14 22.30 -9.81
C ARG A 172 -15.96 23.03 -10.42
N GLU A 173 -15.97 23.22 -11.72
CA GLU A 173 -14.93 24.00 -12.42
C GLU A 173 -15.11 25.51 -12.24
N ASN A 174 -16.31 25.92 -11.91
CA ASN A 174 -16.69 27.32 -11.68
C ASN A 174 -17.59 27.41 -10.44
N GLU A 175 -17.54 28.52 -9.72
CA GLU A 175 -18.24 28.71 -8.44
C GLU A 175 -19.76 28.43 -8.50
N ASN A 176 -20.40 28.78 -9.60
CA ASN A 176 -21.84 28.60 -9.82
C ASN A 176 -22.17 27.54 -10.88
N GLY A 177 -21.17 26.73 -11.28
CA GLY A 177 -21.33 25.70 -12.29
C GLY A 177 -21.97 24.42 -11.75
N ASN A 178 -22.23 23.46 -12.64
CA ASN A 178 -22.59 22.11 -12.26
C ASN A 178 -21.34 21.34 -11.77
N PHE A 179 -21.55 20.25 -11.02
CA PHE A 179 -20.47 19.31 -10.72
C PHE A 179 -19.93 18.72 -12.02
N ALA A 180 -18.61 18.66 -12.12
CA ALA A 180 -17.92 17.93 -13.16
C ALA A 180 -18.06 16.40 -12.97
N ALA A 181 -17.60 15.62 -13.93
CA ALA A 181 -17.46 14.18 -13.74
C ALA A 181 -16.58 13.91 -12.51
N PRO A 182 -16.97 13.00 -11.61
CA PRO A 182 -16.18 12.72 -10.43
C PRO A 182 -14.83 12.09 -10.81
N ILE A 183 -13.79 12.48 -10.09
CA ILE A 183 -12.47 11.83 -10.17
C ILE A 183 -12.47 10.71 -9.14
N GLU A 184 -12.10 9.51 -9.56
CA GLU A 184 -11.97 8.33 -8.69
C GLU A 184 -10.50 8.04 -8.45
N ASP A 185 -10.15 7.79 -7.20
CA ASP A 185 -8.80 7.43 -6.80
C ASP A 185 -8.82 6.45 -5.62
N THR A 186 -7.70 5.78 -5.37
CA THR A 186 -7.58 4.72 -4.38
C THR A 186 -6.54 5.06 -3.33
N PHE A 187 -6.94 5.00 -2.07
CA PHE A 187 -6.07 5.17 -0.91
C PHE A 187 -5.94 3.84 -0.15
N TYR A 188 -4.72 3.45 0.19
CA TYR A 188 -4.49 2.17 0.87
C TYR A 188 -4.37 2.34 2.38
N VAL A 189 -4.99 1.42 3.10
CA VAL A 189 -4.84 1.26 4.55
C VAL A 189 -4.29 -0.13 4.87
N ARG A 190 -3.56 -0.25 5.98
CA ARG A 190 -3.03 -1.53 6.47
C ARG A 190 -3.86 -2.01 7.65
N VAL A 191 -4.41 -3.22 7.55
CA VAL A 191 -5.06 -3.89 8.68
C VAL A 191 -4.19 -5.05 9.16
N TYR A 192 -4.05 -5.17 10.47
CA TYR A 192 -3.53 -6.36 11.14
C TYR A 192 -4.72 -7.13 11.65
N GLY A 193 -5.15 -8.13 10.87
CA GLY A 193 -6.29 -8.98 11.17
C GLY A 193 -5.97 -10.00 12.27
N LYS A 194 -7.00 -10.67 12.73
CA LYS A 194 -6.85 -11.87 13.54
C LYS A 194 -6.39 -12.98 12.58
N ASP A 195 -5.08 -13.13 12.43
CA ASP A 195 -4.52 -14.21 11.64
C ASP A 195 -4.84 -15.54 12.33
N GLU A 196 -4.96 -16.62 11.57
CA GLU A 196 -5.14 -17.96 12.15
C GLU A 196 -4.02 -18.33 13.13
N ASP A 197 -2.90 -17.60 13.12
CA ASP A 197 -1.80 -17.67 14.06
C ASP A 197 -2.12 -17.09 15.47
N ASP A 198 -3.02 -16.11 15.58
CA ASP A 198 -3.45 -15.56 16.89
C ASP A 198 -4.39 -16.51 17.64
N SER A 199 -5.09 -17.41 16.91
CA SER A 199 -5.87 -18.47 17.51
C SER A 199 -5.01 -19.59 18.12
N LEU A 200 -3.73 -19.62 17.77
CA LEU A 200 -2.75 -20.62 18.27
C LEU A 200 -2.05 -20.17 19.56
N ASP A 201 -2.16 -18.89 19.93
CA ASP A 201 -1.56 -18.38 21.18
C ASP A 201 -2.39 -18.76 22.43
N SER A 202 -3.65 -19.22 22.25
CA SER A 202 -4.48 -19.72 23.35
C SER A 202 -4.37 -21.24 23.61
N GLU A 203 -3.80 -22.00 22.66
CA GLU A 203 -3.54 -23.45 22.78
C GLU A 203 -2.14 -23.86 22.30
N ALA A 204 -1.17 -22.94 22.35
CA ALA A 204 0.21 -23.28 22.01
C ALA A 204 0.79 -24.29 22.98
N GLY A 205 0.46 -25.53 22.74
CA GLY A 205 1.21 -26.67 23.25
C GLY A 205 2.68 -26.54 22.82
N GLU A 206 3.57 -27.14 23.54
CA GLU A 206 5.04 -27.10 23.43
C GLU A 206 5.64 -27.25 22.00
N ASN A 207 4.83 -27.57 20.99
CA ASN A 207 5.27 -27.82 19.60
C ASN A 207 5.54 -26.55 18.77
N GLU A 208 5.00 -25.38 19.11
CA GLU A 208 5.26 -24.13 18.35
C GLU A 208 6.61 -23.48 18.66
N ARG A 209 7.21 -23.78 19.80
CA ARG A 209 8.56 -23.34 20.17
C ARG A 209 9.65 -23.93 19.27
N THR A 210 9.30 -24.89 18.43
CA THR A 210 10.22 -25.67 17.59
C THR A 210 10.30 -25.21 16.13
N LYS A 211 9.59 -24.12 15.70
CA LYS A 211 9.61 -23.66 14.31
C LYS A 211 10.39 -22.37 14.13
N ALA A 212 11.19 -22.30 13.06
CA ALA A 212 11.81 -21.06 12.64
C ALA A 212 10.72 -20.11 12.07
N ARG A 213 10.74 -18.82 12.43
CA ARG A 213 9.80 -17.81 11.96
C ARG A 213 10.53 -16.69 11.24
N ILE A 214 10.46 -16.65 9.92
CA ILE A 214 11.06 -15.59 9.12
C ILE A 214 10.01 -14.53 8.82
N ILE A 215 10.32 -13.29 9.16
CA ILE A 215 9.48 -12.12 8.89
C ILE A 215 10.25 -11.05 8.14
N VAL A 216 9.56 -10.17 7.42
CA VAL A 216 10.13 -8.92 6.90
C VAL A 216 10.18 -7.91 8.04
N ASP A 217 11.39 -7.55 8.46
CA ASP A 217 11.66 -6.61 9.56
C ASP A 217 11.51 -5.15 9.08
N SER A 218 12.09 -4.85 7.91
CA SER A 218 11.99 -3.55 7.25
C SER A 218 12.29 -3.68 5.75
N PHE A 219 11.94 -2.65 5.01
CA PHE A 219 12.34 -2.49 3.61
C PHE A 219 12.68 -1.02 3.33
N GLU A 220 13.47 -0.79 2.29
CA GLU A 220 13.80 0.53 1.76
C GLU A 220 14.01 0.44 0.26
N THR A 221 13.80 1.54 -0.44
CA THR A 221 14.05 1.68 -1.88
C THR A 221 15.19 2.66 -2.14
N ASP A 222 15.95 2.42 -3.20
CA ASP A 222 17.04 3.29 -3.61
C ASP A 222 17.02 3.44 -5.14
N PRO A 223 16.66 4.61 -5.68
CA PRO A 223 16.30 5.85 -4.96
C PRO A 223 14.99 5.71 -4.15
N ALA A 224 14.79 6.64 -3.19
CA ALA A 224 13.58 6.67 -2.36
C ALA A 224 12.33 7.00 -3.19
N GLU A 225 12.47 7.88 -4.16
CA GLU A 225 11.44 8.24 -5.13
C GLU A 225 11.50 7.28 -6.33
N ILE A 226 10.37 6.70 -6.69
CA ILE A 226 10.26 5.70 -7.75
C ILE A 226 9.43 6.29 -8.90
N TYR A 227 9.98 6.29 -10.09
CA TYR A 227 9.32 6.82 -11.29
C TYR A 227 9.00 5.72 -12.30
N ALA A 228 7.90 5.88 -13.04
CA ALA A 228 7.53 4.96 -14.11
C ALA A 228 8.65 4.87 -15.17
N GLY A 229 9.03 3.65 -15.52
CA GLY A 229 10.07 3.36 -16.50
C GLY A 229 11.51 3.55 -16.01
N GLN A 230 11.71 3.73 -14.71
CA GLN A 230 13.04 3.74 -14.07
C GLN A 230 13.26 2.47 -13.24
N ASP A 231 14.51 2.19 -12.99
CA ASP A 231 14.93 1.07 -12.16
C ASP A 231 15.20 1.56 -10.74
N PHE A 232 14.92 0.74 -9.76
CA PHE A 232 15.28 0.99 -8.37
C PHE A 232 15.77 -0.29 -7.71
N THR A 233 16.50 -0.15 -6.61
CA THR A 233 16.89 -1.27 -5.77
C THR A 233 15.95 -1.38 -4.58
N LEU A 234 15.23 -2.49 -4.47
CA LEU A 234 14.46 -2.84 -3.28
C LEU A 234 15.35 -3.62 -2.32
N LYS A 235 15.60 -3.04 -1.14
CA LYS A 235 16.34 -3.67 -0.05
C LYS A 235 15.36 -4.19 0.99
N VAL A 236 15.23 -5.49 1.12
CA VAL A 236 14.35 -6.16 2.08
C VAL A 236 15.18 -6.76 3.21
N ARG A 237 14.94 -6.31 4.43
CA ARG A 237 15.58 -6.86 5.62
C ARG A 237 14.67 -7.87 6.28
N MET A 238 15.11 -9.12 6.31
CA MET A 238 14.41 -10.22 6.96
C MET A 238 15.01 -10.52 8.33
N LYS A 239 14.18 -10.96 9.25
CA LYS A 239 14.57 -11.38 10.60
C LYS A 239 13.99 -12.75 10.91
N ASN A 240 14.79 -13.62 11.49
CA ASN A 240 14.27 -14.82 12.12
C ASN A 240 13.77 -14.45 13.52
N ALA A 241 12.46 -14.40 13.70
CA ALA A 241 11.82 -14.05 14.96
C ALA A 241 11.84 -15.20 15.98
N SER A 242 12.22 -16.43 15.57
CA SER A 242 12.39 -17.55 16.51
C SER A 242 13.52 -17.30 17.49
N ASN A 243 13.27 -17.61 18.73
CA ASN A 243 14.24 -17.51 19.82
C ASN A 243 15.14 -18.75 19.94
N SER A 244 14.75 -19.86 19.31
CA SER A 244 15.36 -21.18 19.54
C SER A 244 15.88 -21.84 18.28
N ILE A 245 15.29 -21.57 17.11
CA ILE A 245 15.54 -22.35 15.89
C ILE A 245 16.05 -21.46 14.74
N ALA A 246 17.06 -21.97 14.03
CA ALA A 246 17.57 -21.39 12.81
C ALA A 246 16.72 -21.80 11.60
N ALA A 247 16.57 -20.92 10.62
CA ALA A 247 15.94 -21.20 9.35
C ALA A 247 16.99 -21.53 8.27
N SER A 248 16.73 -22.53 7.46
CA SER A 248 17.59 -22.91 6.33
C SER A 248 16.80 -22.97 5.03
N ASN A 249 17.51 -22.96 3.91
CA ASN A 249 16.92 -23.03 2.56
C ASN A 249 15.79 -22.01 2.30
N ILE A 250 15.97 -20.78 2.77
CA ILE A 250 14.98 -19.71 2.58
C ILE A 250 14.88 -19.39 1.10
N LEU A 251 13.68 -19.50 0.55
CA LEU A 251 13.31 -19.04 -0.77
C LEU A 251 12.58 -17.71 -0.62
N PHE A 252 13.05 -16.71 -1.34
CA PHE A 252 12.41 -15.41 -1.46
C PHE A 252 11.84 -15.31 -2.87
N THR A 253 10.54 -15.07 -2.98
CA THR A 253 9.83 -14.87 -4.24
C THR A 253 9.28 -13.46 -4.29
N PHE A 254 9.50 -12.81 -5.42
CA PHE A 254 9.00 -11.49 -5.72
C PHE A 254 7.87 -11.63 -6.75
N GLU A 255 6.74 -11.02 -6.49
CA GLU A 255 5.62 -10.95 -7.41
C GLU A 255 5.12 -9.52 -7.51
N SER A 256 4.54 -9.17 -8.64
CA SER A 256 3.99 -7.87 -8.96
C SER A 256 2.60 -8.03 -9.56
N GLU A 257 1.75 -7.07 -9.33
CA GLU A 257 0.50 -6.95 -10.07
C GLU A 257 0.76 -6.67 -11.57
N THR A 258 -0.25 -6.95 -12.38
CA THR A 258 -0.23 -6.67 -13.82
C THR A 258 -1.16 -5.50 -14.13
N VAL A 259 -0.68 -4.61 -14.98
CA VAL A 259 -1.47 -3.53 -15.57
C VAL A 259 -1.38 -3.65 -17.09
N SER A 260 -2.52 -3.72 -17.79
CA SER A 260 -2.56 -3.92 -19.24
C SER A 260 -1.69 -5.11 -19.68
N ASP A 261 -1.96 -6.29 -19.13
CA ASP A 261 -1.31 -7.57 -19.41
C ASP A 261 0.23 -7.63 -19.20
N SER A 262 0.79 -6.68 -18.49
CA SER A 262 2.22 -6.66 -18.18
C SER A 262 2.45 -6.38 -16.69
N PRO A 263 3.44 -7.02 -16.05
CA PRO A 263 3.75 -6.75 -14.65
C PRO A 263 4.21 -5.30 -14.46
N VAL A 264 3.78 -4.69 -13.34
CA VAL A 264 4.19 -3.32 -12.97
C VAL A 264 5.69 -3.28 -12.66
N PHE A 265 6.20 -4.32 -11.98
CA PHE A 265 7.59 -4.46 -11.60
C PHE A 265 8.16 -5.77 -12.15
N THR A 266 9.40 -5.73 -12.63
CA THR A 266 10.18 -6.90 -13.06
C THR A 266 11.56 -6.89 -12.40
N THR A 267 12.19 -8.05 -12.23
CA THR A 267 13.54 -8.22 -11.68
C THR A 267 14.51 -8.78 -12.71
#